data_ee9a1d6bc36d0713c46113cfe197c44d
#
_entry.id   ee9a1d6bc36d0713c46113cfe197c44d
#
_cell.length_a   1.000
_cell.length_b   1.000
_cell.length_c   1.000
_cell.angle_alpha   90.00
_cell.angle_beta   90.00
_cell.angle_gamma   90.00
#
_symmetry.space_group_name_H-M   'P 1'
#
loop_
_entity.id
_entity.type
_entity.pdbx_description
1 polymer ?
#
loop_
_entity_poly.entity_id
_entity_poly.type
_entity_poly.pdbx_seq_one_letter_code
_entity_poly.pdbx_strand_id
1 'polypeptide(L)'
;MIKCSLLYGSETWRLTENNKRRVEATEMDALRRSSRISRKERIRNVTVRQQIGLEEPIIKEIEQKQLTWYGHVQIMAERRIPKMALKWTPKQKRARGRPKKNWMECIRKAMNERNLNEGQW
;
A
#
# COMPACT_ATOMS: atom_id res chain seq x y z
N MET A 1 -9.80 15.10 -2.50
CA MET A 1 -8.75 15.43 -3.46
C MET A 1 -7.38 14.88 -3.10
N ILE A 2 -6.87 15.15 -1.90
CA ILE A 2 -5.56 14.66 -1.44
C ILE A 2 -5.49 13.13 -1.46
N LYS A 3 -6.56 12.47 -1.03
CA LYS A 3 -6.69 11.02 -1.05
C LYS A 3 -6.54 10.45 -2.47
N CYS A 4 -7.17 11.07 -3.46
CA CYS A 4 -7.05 10.66 -4.86
C CYS A 4 -5.61 10.77 -5.38
N SER A 5 -4.91 11.84 -5.02
CA SER A 5 -3.50 12.03 -5.39
C SER A 5 -2.60 10.97 -4.78
N LEU A 6 -2.81 10.60 -3.52
CA LEU A 6 -2.05 9.55 -2.84
C LEU A 6 -2.36 8.16 -3.36
N LEU A 7 -3.60 7.91 -3.78
CA LEU A 7 -4.01 6.59 -4.25
C LEU A 7 -3.67 6.33 -5.72
N TYR A 8 -3.43 7.37 -6.51
CA TYR A 8 -3.12 7.21 -7.93
C TYR A 8 -1.83 6.40 -8.13
N GLY A 9 -1.94 5.29 -8.84
CA GLY A 9 -0.81 4.39 -9.10
C GLY A 9 -0.29 3.63 -7.87
N SER A 10 -0.98 3.69 -6.74
CA SER A 10 -0.53 3.06 -5.48
C SER A 10 -0.52 1.55 -5.53
N GLU A 11 -1.29 0.94 -6.42
CA GLU A 11 -1.34 -0.51 -6.60
C GLU A 11 0.00 -1.13 -7.02
N THR A 12 0.90 -0.34 -7.57
CA THR A 12 2.23 -0.80 -8.00
C THR A 12 3.33 -0.55 -6.96
N TRP A 13 3.01 0.10 -5.83
CA TRP A 13 3.99 0.46 -4.82
C TRP A 13 4.44 -0.73 -3.98
N ARG A 14 5.71 -0.70 -3.57
CA ARG A 14 6.23 -1.60 -2.54
C ARG A 14 6.01 -0.95 -1.17
N LEU A 15 5.15 -1.53 -0.36
CA LEU A 15 4.84 -1.01 0.98
C LEU A 15 5.81 -1.57 2.02
N THR A 16 7.01 -1.00 2.11
CA THR A 16 7.91 -1.24 3.23
C THR A 16 7.41 -0.46 4.45
N GLU A 17 7.85 -0.83 5.64
CA GLU A 17 7.45 -0.12 6.87
C GLU A 17 7.82 1.37 6.80
N ASN A 18 8.97 1.69 6.23
CA ASN A 18 9.40 3.08 6.04
C ASN A 18 8.46 3.83 5.07
N ASN A 19 8.08 3.20 3.96
CA ASN A 19 7.15 3.78 2.99
C ASN A 19 5.77 4.00 3.60
N LYS A 20 5.28 3.04 4.38
CA LYS A 20 4.02 3.16 5.13
C LYS A 20 4.02 4.36 6.07
N ARG A 21 5.10 4.54 6.82
CA ARG A 21 5.25 5.69 7.73
C ARG A 21 5.20 7.02 6.99
N ARG A 22 5.87 7.10 5.83
CA ARG A 22 5.88 8.32 5.02
C ARG A 22 4.49 8.65 4.48
N VAL A 23 3.76 7.65 4.00
CA VAL A 23 2.40 7.83 3.49
C VAL A 23 1.46 8.27 4.61
N GLU A 24 1.54 7.64 5.77
CA GLU A 24 0.75 8.03 6.95
C GLU A 24 1.06 9.44 7.39
N ALA A 25 2.34 9.82 7.42
CA ALA A 25 2.76 11.18 7.79
C ALA A 25 2.18 12.22 6.82
N THR A 26 2.18 11.94 5.52
CA THR A 26 1.59 12.82 4.50
C THR A 26 0.08 12.94 4.70
N GLU A 27 -0.61 11.83 4.92
CA GLU A 27 -2.05 11.83 5.20
C GLU A 27 -2.39 12.64 6.44
N MET A 28 -1.67 12.40 7.53
CA MET A 28 -1.90 13.12 8.79
C MET A 28 -1.60 14.61 8.68
N ASP A 29 -0.56 14.97 7.93
CA ASP A 29 -0.23 16.37 7.68
C ASP A 29 -1.39 17.09 6.97
N ALA A 30 -1.96 16.46 5.95
CA ALA A 30 -3.11 16.97 5.23
C ALA A 30 -4.36 17.09 6.12
N LEU A 31 -4.64 16.08 6.94
CA LEU A 31 -5.77 16.08 7.85
C LEU A 31 -5.65 17.18 8.92
N ARG A 32 -4.44 17.38 9.46
CA ARG A 32 -4.17 18.45 10.43
C ARG A 32 -4.38 19.83 9.82
N ARG A 33 -3.91 20.04 8.59
CA ARG A 33 -4.12 21.30 7.87
C ARG A 33 -5.59 21.57 7.61
N SER A 34 -6.34 20.54 7.20
CA SER A 34 -7.79 20.63 7.02
C SER A 34 -8.52 21.05 8.29
N SER A 35 -8.10 20.52 9.43
CA SER A 35 -8.70 20.79 10.74
C SER A 35 -8.11 21.99 11.46
N ARG A 36 -7.16 22.70 10.82
CA ARG A 36 -6.44 23.83 11.40
C ARG A 36 -5.72 23.49 12.71
N ILE A 37 -5.25 22.26 12.84
CA ILE A 37 -4.48 21.79 14.00
C ILE A 37 -3.00 21.96 13.70
N SER A 38 -2.28 22.68 14.56
CA SER A 38 -0.82 22.87 14.45
C SER A 38 -0.08 21.68 15.04
N ARG A 39 1.09 21.34 14.46
CA ARG A 39 1.99 20.35 15.06
C ARG A 39 2.45 20.74 16.48
N LYS A 40 2.48 22.02 16.78
CA LYS A 40 2.84 22.55 18.11
C LYS A 40 1.84 22.12 19.18
N GLU A 41 0.61 21.84 18.83
CA GLU A 41 -0.43 21.39 19.76
C GLU A 41 -0.23 19.96 20.23
N ARG A 42 0.63 19.19 19.57
CA ARG A 42 0.99 17.81 19.92
C ARG A 42 -0.19 16.87 20.12
N ILE A 43 -1.25 17.07 19.37
CA ILE A 43 -2.43 16.20 19.41
C ILE A 43 -2.10 14.87 18.72
N ARG A 44 -2.48 13.74 19.35
CA ARG A 44 -2.24 12.40 18.80
C ARG A 44 -3.02 12.18 17.50
N ASN A 45 -2.43 11.40 16.59
CA ASN A 45 -3.07 11.05 15.31
C ASN A 45 -4.45 10.42 15.49
N VAL A 46 -4.59 9.53 16.46
CA VAL A 46 -5.86 8.87 16.77
C VAL A 46 -6.95 9.89 17.09
N THR A 47 -6.62 10.90 17.91
CA THR A 47 -7.54 11.96 18.28
C THR A 47 -7.97 12.81 17.07
N VAL A 48 -7.01 13.13 16.19
CA VAL A 48 -7.30 13.88 14.96
C VAL A 48 -8.25 13.08 14.05
N ARG A 49 -7.99 11.78 13.88
CA ARG A 49 -8.85 10.90 13.07
C ARG A 49 -10.27 10.81 13.63
N GLN A 50 -10.40 10.71 14.94
CA GLN A 50 -11.71 10.66 15.60
C GLN A 50 -12.50 11.95 15.40
N GLN A 51 -11.85 13.10 15.50
CA GLN A 51 -12.49 14.40 15.28
C GLN A 51 -13.00 14.57 13.85
N ILE A 52 -12.27 14.03 12.87
CA ILE A 52 -12.64 14.13 11.46
C ILE A 52 -13.60 13.02 11.04
N GLY A 53 -13.68 11.92 11.80
CA GLY A 53 -14.51 10.76 11.48
C GLY A 53 -13.86 9.79 10.49
N LEU A 54 -12.57 9.92 10.21
CA LEU A 54 -11.81 9.02 9.33
C LEU A 54 -11.00 8.04 10.19
N GLU A 55 -11.63 6.95 10.58
CA GLU A 55 -11.01 5.95 11.46
C GLU A 55 -9.96 5.10 10.77
N GLU A 56 -10.16 4.77 9.49
CA GLU A 56 -9.24 3.91 8.76
C GLU A 56 -8.10 4.69 8.09
N PRO A 57 -6.84 4.24 8.25
CA PRO A 57 -5.71 4.85 7.55
C PRO A 57 -5.75 4.54 6.05
N ILE A 58 -5.19 5.46 5.25
CA ILE A 58 -5.10 5.30 3.79
C ILE A 58 -4.30 4.05 3.38
N ILE A 59 -3.41 3.57 4.23
CA ILE A 59 -2.65 2.34 4.00
C ILE A 59 -3.57 1.15 3.76
N LYS A 60 -4.67 1.04 4.49
CA LYS A 60 -5.66 -0.03 4.29
C LYS A 60 -6.30 0.02 2.91
N GLU A 61 -6.59 1.21 2.41
CA GLU A 61 -7.12 1.39 1.06
C GLU A 61 -6.09 1.05 -0.02
N ILE A 62 -4.83 1.42 0.18
CA ILE A 62 -3.74 1.08 -0.74
C ILE A 62 -3.57 -0.44 -0.79
N GLU A 63 -3.55 -1.13 0.34
CA GLU A 63 -3.47 -2.58 0.40
C GLU A 63 -4.65 -3.24 -0.32
N GLN A 64 -5.85 -2.73 -0.13
CA GLN A 64 -7.06 -3.25 -0.80
C GLN A 64 -6.97 -3.07 -2.32
N LYS A 65 -6.50 -1.93 -2.78
CA LYS A 65 -6.28 -1.69 -4.21
C LYS A 65 -5.23 -2.61 -4.80
N GLN A 66 -4.15 -2.86 -4.08
CA GLN A 66 -3.12 -3.81 -4.49
C GLN A 66 -3.67 -5.23 -4.62
N LEU A 67 -4.49 -5.66 -3.66
CA LEU A 67 -5.13 -6.98 -3.71
C LEU A 67 -6.12 -7.08 -4.89
N THR A 68 -6.88 -6.03 -5.15
CA THR A 68 -7.81 -5.97 -6.28
C THR A 68 -7.03 -6.08 -7.60
N TRP A 69 -5.94 -5.36 -7.74
CA TRP A 69 -5.08 -5.43 -8.93
C TRP A 69 -4.47 -6.83 -9.10
N TYR A 70 -3.98 -7.42 -8.00
CA TYR A 70 -3.43 -8.78 -8.01
C TYR A 70 -4.47 -9.79 -8.50
N GLY A 71 -5.70 -9.72 -7.98
CA GLY A 71 -6.81 -10.57 -8.42
C GLY A 71 -7.11 -10.39 -9.91
N HIS A 72 -7.12 -9.16 -10.38
CA HIS A 72 -7.31 -8.84 -11.79
C HIS A 72 -6.23 -9.46 -12.68
N VAL A 73 -4.97 -9.35 -12.27
CA VAL A 73 -3.84 -9.95 -13.00
C VAL A 73 -3.93 -11.48 -13.01
N GLN A 74 -4.38 -12.10 -11.92
CA GLN A 74 -4.52 -13.56 -11.84
C GLN A 74 -5.58 -14.10 -12.82
N ILE A 75 -6.61 -13.34 -13.11
CA ILE A 75 -7.68 -13.72 -14.06
C ILE A 75 -7.23 -13.55 -15.52
N MET A 76 -6.21 -12.73 -15.78
CA MET A 76 -5.71 -12.49 -17.13
C MET A 76 -5.19 -13.75 -17.82
N ALA A 77 -5.25 -13.78 -19.14
CA ALA A 77 -4.61 -14.82 -19.95
C ALA A 77 -3.10 -14.83 -19.73
N GLU A 78 -2.47 -16.03 -19.78
CA GLU A 78 -1.04 -16.21 -19.53
C GLU A 78 -0.15 -15.36 -20.45
N ARG A 79 -0.60 -15.08 -21.65
CA ARG A 79 0.15 -14.27 -22.64
C ARG A 79 0.05 -12.77 -22.43
N ARG A 80 -0.75 -12.30 -21.46
CA ARG A 80 -0.86 -10.86 -21.18
C ARG A 80 0.41 -10.34 -20.50
N ILE A 81 0.85 -9.17 -20.91
CA ILE A 81 2.10 -8.56 -20.40
C ILE A 81 2.12 -8.41 -18.88
N PRO A 82 1.07 -7.91 -18.20
CA PRO A 82 1.10 -7.80 -16.74
C PRO A 82 1.31 -9.13 -16.05
N LYS A 83 0.68 -10.20 -16.52
CA LYS A 83 0.84 -11.54 -15.93
C LYS A 83 2.22 -12.10 -16.18
N MET A 84 2.76 -11.92 -17.39
CA MET A 84 4.13 -12.29 -17.70
C MET A 84 5.14 -11.55 -16.84
N ALA A 85 4.94 -10.25 -16.64
CA ALA A 85 5.81 -9.42 -15.79
C ALA A 85 5.78 -9.88 -14.33
N LEU A 86 4.60 -10.26 -13.81
CA LEU A 86 4.46 -10.75 -12.44
C LEU A 86 5.26 -12.03 -12.20
N LYS A 87 5.28 -12.95 -13.18
CA LYS A 87 5.98 -14.23 -13.10
C LYS A 87 7.45 -14.14 -13.50
N TRP A 88 7.86 -13.01 -14.08
CA TRP A 88 9.22 -12.85 -14.57
C TRP A 88 10.23 -12.77 -13.44
N THR A 89 11.33 -13.49 -13.58
CA THR A 89 12.47 -13.43 -12.66
C THR A 89 13.76 -13.15 -13.43
N PRO A 90 14.67 -12.30 -12.90
CA PRO A 90 15.95 -12.07 -13.55
C PRO A 90 16.78 -13.34 -13.59
N LYS A 91 17.46 -13.60 -14.72
CA LYS A 91 18.35 -14.75 -14.88
C LYS A 91 19.71 -14.55 -14.22
N GLN A 92 20.05 -13.34 -13.83
CA GLN A 92 21.33 -13.01 -13.22
C GLN A 92 21.33 -13.32 -11.72
N LYS A 93 22.52 -13.62 -11.17
CA LYS A 93 22.69 -13.80 -9.73
C LYS A 93 22.29 -12.52 -8.99
N ARG A 94 21.62 -12.67 -7.86
CA ARG A 94 21.33 -11.56 -6.97
C ARG A 94 22.62 -10.93 -6.45
N ALA A 95 22.64 -9.60 -6.33
CA ALA A 95 23.74 -8.89 -5.69
C ALA A 95 23.88 -9.34 -4.23
N ARG A 96 25.10 -9.25 -3.69
CA ARG A 96 25.37 -9.51 -2.27
C ARG A 96 24.54 -8.55 -1.39
N GLY A 97 24.07 -9.05 -0.29
CA GLY A 97 23.36 -8.27 0.71
C GLY A 97 21.94 -8.76 0.99
N ARG A 98 21.27 -8.06 1.89
CA ARG A 98 19.90 -8.37 2.27
C ARG A 98 18.97 -8.15 1.07
N PRO A 99 18.13 -9.14 0.68
CA PRO A 99 17.20 -8.96 -0.42
C PRO A 99 16.22 -7.81 -0.12
N LYS A 100 15.98 -6.97 -1.12
CA LYS A 100 14.97 -5.93 -1.01
C LYS A 100 13.58 -6.57 -1.05
N LYS A 101 12.69 -6.07 -0.21
CA LYS A 101 11.29 -6.50 -0.20
C LYS A 101 10.66 -6.18 -1.55
N ASN A 102 10.09 -7.19 -2.21
CA ASN A 102 9.42 -7.01 -3.49
C ASN A 102 7.91 -6.81 -3.33
N TRP A 103 7.24 -6.48 -4.44
CA TRP A 103 5.79 -6.23 -4.43
C TRP A 103 4.98 -7.46 -4.00
N MET A 104 5.38 -8.67 -4.46
CA MET A 104 4.70 -9.91 -4.11
C MET A 104 4.75 -10.21 -2.61
N GLU A 105 5.83 -9.89 -1.94
CA GLU A 105 5.92 -10.04 -0.49
C GLU A 105 4.92 -9.14 0.23
N CYS A 106 4.75 -7.92 -0.27
CA CYS A 106 3.74 -6.99 0.26
C CYS A 106 2.33 -7.53 0.06
N ILE A 107 2.04 -8.12 -1.11
CA ILE A 107 0.73 -8.72 -1.42
C ILE A 107 0.47 -9.94 -0.51
N ARG A 108 1.46 -10.82 -0.34
CA ARG A 108 1.34 -11.99 0.54
C ARG A 108 1.07 -11.58 1.99
N LYS A 109 1.77 -10.56 2.48
CA LYS A 109 1.55 -10.03 3.82
C LYS A 109 0.12 -9.50 3.97
N ALA A 110 -0.36 -8.73 3.00
CA ALA A 110 -1.72 -8.19 3.02
C ALA A 110 -2.77 -9.29 2.96
N MET A 111 -2.55 -10.35 2.17
CA MET A 111 -3.44 -11.51 2.13
C MET A 111 -3.48 -12.25 3.46
N ASN A 112 -2.32 -12.46 4.09
CA ASN A 112 -2.23 -13.14 5.40
C ASN A 112 -2.97 -12.37 6.48
N GLU A 113 -2.86 -11.05 6.49
CA GLU A 113 -3.58 -10.19 7.44
C GLU A 113 -5.10 -10.29 7.28
N ARG A 114 -5.59 -10.62 6.08
CA ARG A 114 -7.01 -10.77 5.77
C ARG A 114 -7.47 -12.22 5.67
N ASN A 115 -6.61 -13.17 6.02
CA ASN A 115 -6.88 -14.62 5.94
C ASN A 115 -7.29 -15.08 4.53
N LEU A 116 -6.71 -14.48 3.51
CA LEU A 116 -6.92 -14.86 2.11
C LEU A 116 -5.84 -15.82 1.63
N ASN A 117 -6.19 -16.76 0.78
CA ASN A 117 -5.26 -17.72 0.17
C ASN A 117 -5.02 -17.36 -1.31
N GLU A 118 -3.81 -17.67 -1.80
CA GLU A 118 -3.44 -17.37 -3.20
C GLU A 118 -4.37 -17.99 -4.25
N GLY A 119 -5.03 -19.08 -3.93
CA GLY A 119 -5.94 -19.80 -4.85
C GLY A 119 -7.40 -19.35 -4.84
N GLN A 120 -7.76 -18.28 -4.13
CA GLN A 120 -9.16 -17.84 -3.98
C GLN A 120 -9.63 -16.83 -5.04
N TRP A 121 -8.88 -16.63 -6.09
CA TRP A 121 -9.18 -15.64 -7.14
C TRP A 121 -9.97 -16.18 -8.33
#